data_1c10d9f61fbbe791b085d82510a75cc1
#
_entry.id   1c10d9f61fbbe791b085d82510a75cc1
#
_cell.length_a   1.000
_cell.length_b   1.000
_cell.length_c   1.000
_cell.angle_alpha   90.00
_cell.angle_beta   90.00
_cell.angle_gamma   90.00
#
_symmetry.space_group_name_H-M   'P 1'
#
loop_
_entity.id
_entity.type
_entity.pdbx_description
1 polymer ?
#
loop_
_entity_poly.entity_id
_entity_poly.type
_entity_poly.pdbx_seq_one_letter_code
_entity_poly.pdbx_strand_id
1 'polypeptide(L)'
;MRTKQDDHRVQEEGNQRNGKYDRRTNVVTLGVMVAISSVVYVLEGLIPFPVPGGKWGFSNFLVLYLSFFSGITNGLVLALSKSLLGSILSGTIFTPGFFMGFLGSLASAVVQGAIAKLNIFGLTGISILGMLVNNIVQFLV
;
A
#
# COMPACT_ATOMS: atom_id res chain seq x y z
N MET A 1 -8.70 -7.44 -50.64
CA MET A 1 -7.55 -8.15 -50.06
C MET A 1 -7.03 -7.33 -48.88
N ARG A 2 -7.29 -7.75 -47.66
CA ARG A 2 -6.67 -7.10 -46.45
C ARG A 2 -5.22 -7.52 -46.44
N THR A 3 -4.32 -6.56 -46.41
CA THR A 3 -2.89 -6.85 -46.40
C THR A 3 -2.47 -7.26 -44.98
N LYS A 4 -1.47 -8.15 -44.87
CA LYS A 4 -0.89 -8.62 -43.61
C LYS A 4 -0.44 -7.46 -42.69
N GLN A 5 -0.22 -6.31 -43.30
CA GLN A 5 0.19 -5.07 -42.66
C GLN A 5 -0.98 -4.36 -41.92
N ASP A 6 -2.21 -4.51 -42.40
CA ASP A 6 -3.40 -3.96 -41.79
C ASP A 6 -3.76 -4.74 -40.51
N ASP A 7 -3.56 -6.07 -40.53
CA ASP A 7 -3.78 -6.93 -39.36
C ASP A 7 -2.78 -6.64 -38.23
N HIS A 8 -1.52 -6.37 -38.58
CA HIS A 8 -0.52 -5.98 -37.58
C HIS A 8 -0.85 -4.64 -36.92
N ARG A 9 -1.29 -3.64 -37.68
CA ARG A 9 -1.70 -2.33 -37.12
C ARG A 9 -2.89 -2.45 -36.19
N VAL A 10 -3.90 -3.22 -36.58
CA VAL A 10 -5.09 -3.43 -35.73
C VAL A 10 -4.73 -4.14 -34.42
N GLN A 11 -3.80 -5.10 -34.46
CA GLN A 11 -3.32 -5.78 -33.25
C GLN A 11 -2.48 -4.85 -32.35
N GLU A 12 -1.63 -4.01 -32.94
CA GLU A 12 -0.84 -3.04 -32.17
C GLU A 12 -1.72 -1.96 -31.52
N GLU A 13 -2.71 -1.44 -32.24
CA GLU A 13 -3.68 -0.49 -31.69
C GLU A 13 -4.54 -1.11 -30.58
N GLY A 14 -4.96 -2.35 -30.74
CA GLY A 14 -5.70 -3.10 -29.74
C GLY A 14 -4.87 -3.31 -28.47
N ASN A 15 -3.60 -3.67 -28.61
CA ASN A 15 -2.67 -3.89 -27.51
C ASN A 15 -2.34 -2.60 -26.77
N GLN A 16 -2.15 -1.50 -27.50
CA GLN A 16 -1.92 -0.17 -26.89
C GLN A 16 -3.16 0.35 -26.13
N ARG A 17 -4.36 0.12 -26.66
CA ARG A 17 -5.61 0.48 -25.97
C ARG A 17 -5.81 -0.32 -24.69
N ASN A 18 -5.59 -1.62 -24.74
CA ASN A 18 -5.69 -2.49 -23.57
C ASN A 18 -4.67 -2.13 -22.50
N GLY A 19 -3.42 -1.87 -22.85
CA GLY A 19 -2.38 -1.44 -21.92
C GLY A 19 -2.67 -0.08 -21.29
N LYS A 20 -3.27 0.84 -22.03
CA LYS A 20 -3.66 2.16 -21.51
C LYS A 20 -4.89 2.09 -20.60
N TYR A 21 -5.84 1.23 -20.91
CA TYR A 21 -7.02 0.98 -20.10
C TYR A 21 -6.62 0.32 -18.77
N ASP A 22 -5.79 -0.71 -18.82
CA ASP A 22 -5.30 -1.42 -17.63
C ASP A 22 -4.51 -0.49 -16.69
N ARG A 23 -3.63 0.34 -17.24
CA ARG A 23 -2.89 1.34 -16.46
C ARG A 23 -3.81 2.37 -15.78
N ARG A 24 -4.86 2.84 -16.46
CA ARG A 24 -5.82 3.79 -15.88
C ARG A 24 -6.63 3.16 -14.75
N THR A 25 -7.09 1.93 -14.93
CA THR A 25 -7.81 1.17 -13.91
C THR A 25 -6.94 0.98 -12.68
N ASN A 26 -5.67 0.63 -12.87
CA ASN A 26 -4.73 0.50 -11.76
C ASN A 26 -4.51 1.81 -10.99
N VAL A 27 -4.41 2.94 -11.67
CA VAL A 27 -4.24 4.27 -11.03
C VAL A 27 -5.49 4.67 -10.25
N VAL A 28 -6.69 4.46 -10.80
CA VAL A 28 -7.95 4.75 -10.10
C VAL A 28 -8.11 3.87 -8.88
N THR A 29 -7.85 2.57 -9.01
CA THR A 29 -7.90 1.62 -7.89
C THR A 29 -6.91 2.01 -6.80
N LEU A 30 -5.68 2.38 -7.19
CA LEU A 30 -4.66 2.86 -6.24
C LEU A 30 -5.15 4.12 -5.52
N GLY A 31 -5.72 5.09 -6.22
CA GLY A 31 -6.24 6.32 -5.64
C GLY A 31 -7.36 6.07 -4.62
N VAL A 32 -8.30 5.19 -4.94
CA VAL A 32 -9.38 4.78 -4.01
C VAL A 32 -8.80 4.07 -2.78
N MET A 33 -7.86 3.16 -2.97
CA MET A 33 -7.19 2.46 -1.86
C MET A 33 -6.40 3.41 -0.96
N VAL A 34 -5.72 4.41 -1.54
CA VAL A 34 -5.03 5.47 -0.78
C VAL A 34 -6.03 6.27 0.06
N ALA A 35 -7.16 6.67 -0.53
CA ALA A 35 -8.18 7.43 0.19
C ALA A 35 -8.75 6.64 1.38
N ILE A 36 -9.17 5.39 1.16
CA ILE A 36 -9.69 4.52 2.21
C ILE A 36 -8.64 4.27 3.29
N SER A 37 -7.40 3.93 2.89
CA SER A 37 -6.30 3.71 3.83
C SER A 37 -5.98 4.94 4.68
N SER A 38 -6.06 6.13 4.11
CA SER A 38 -5.80 7.38 4.83
C SER A 38 -6.89 7.65 5.87
N VAL A 39 -8.15 7.41 5.53
CA VAL A 39 -9.27 7.53 6.48
C VAL A 39 -9.11 6.52 7.63
N VAL A 40 -8.82 5.26 7.31
CA VAL A 40 -8.58 4.23 8.33
C VAL A 40 -7.40 4.60 9.23
N TYR A 41 -6.32 5.13 8.65
CA TYR A 41 -5.15 5.59 9.40
C TYR A 41 -5.51 6.70 10.41
N VAL A 42 -6.36 7.66 10.01
CA VAL A 42 -6.83 8.73 10.91
C VAL A 42 -7.70 8.15 12.02
N LEU A 43 -8.65 7.26 11.67
CA LEU A 43 -9.52 6.60 12.64
C LEU A 43 -8.72 5.77 13.66
N GLU A 44 -7.69 5.06 13.23
CA GLU A 44 -6.77 4.36 14.12
C GLU A 44 -6.11 5.29 15.14
N GLY A 45 -5.77 6.52 14.72
CA GLY A 45 -5.19 7.53 15.59
C GLY A 45 -6.15 8.05 16.67
N LEU A 46 -7.46 7.92 16.46
CA LEU A 46 -8.50 8.31 17.42
C LEU A 46 -8.79 7.22 18.47
N ILE A 47 -8.46 5.96 18.17
CA ILE A 47 -8.67 4.84 19.08
C ILE A 47 -7.45 4.74 20.01
N PRO A 48 -7.62 4.90 21.35
CA PRO A 48 -6.51 4.80 22.27
C PRO A 48 -5.88 3.41 22.23
N PHE A 49 -4.58 3.36 21.98
CA PHE A 49 -3.80 2.14 22.06
C PHE A 49 -3.18 2.04 23.47
N PRO A 50 -3.15 0.85 24.09
CA PRO A 50 -2.67 0.67 25.46
C PRO A 50 -1.18 1.02 25.64
N VAL A 51 -0.42 1.16 24.56
CA VAL A 51 0.99 1.54 24.58
C VAL A 51 1.16 2.90 23.89
N PRO A 52 1.83 3.88 24.52
CA PRO A 52 2.08 5.18 23.90
C PRO A 52 2.83 5.03 22.56
N GLY A 53 2.31 5.66 21.51
CA GLY A 53 2.89 5.60 20.16
C GLY A 53 2.51 4.38 19.31
N GLY A 54 1.89 3.36 19.90
CA GLY A 54 1.40 2.19 19.17
C GLY A 54 0.15 2.51 18.35
N LYS A 55 -0.05 1.76 17.24
CA LYS A 55 -1.25 1.82 16.39
C LYS A 55 -1.74 0.41 16.10
N TRP A 56 -3.05 0.27 15.90
CA TRP A 56 -3.68 -1.03 15.65
C TRP A 56 -3.24 -1.67 14.33
N GLY A 57 -2.87 -0.86 13.34
CA GLY A 57 -2.30 -1.35 12.08
C GLY A 57 -3.32 -1.83 11.05
N PHE A 58 -4.62 -1.54 11.22
CA PHE A 58 -5.66 -1.92 10.24
C PHE A 58 -5.40 -1.33 8.85
N SER A 59 -4.87 -0.10 8.80
CA SER A 59 -4.49 0.53 7.54
C SER A 59 -3.36 -0.21 6.80
N ASN A 60 -2.55 -1.03 7.48
CA ASN A 60 -1.51 -1.86 6.88
C ASN A 60 -2.09 -3.08 6.15
N PHE A 61 -3.30 -3.51 6.49
CA PHE A 61 -3.99 -4.58 5.77
C PHE A 61 -4.26 -4.21 4.30
N LEU A 62 -4.65 -2.95 4.04
CA LEU A 62 -4.84 -2.48 2.67
C LEU A 62 -3.52 -2.43 1.89
N VAL A 63 -2.41 -2.06 2.56
CA VAL A 63 -1.07 -2.10 1.97
C VAL A 63 -0.69 -3.52 1.58
N LEU A 64 -0.93 -4.48 2.48
CA LEU A 64 -0.69 -5.90 2.22
C LEU A 64 -1.52 -6.41 1.04
N TYR A 65 -2.82 -6.11 1.05
CA TYR A 65 -3.73 -6.51 -0.01
C TYR A 65 -3.24 -6.02 -1.37
N LEU A 66 -2.91 -4.73 -1.47
CA LEU A 66 -2.43 -4.15 -2.72
C LEU A 66 -1.05 -4.70 -3.13
N SER A 67 -0.15 -4.92 -2.16
CA SER A 67 1.16 -5.53 -2.42
C SER A 67 1.04 -6.93 -2.98
N PHE A 68 0.08 -7.70 -2.49
CA PHE A 68 -0.15 -9.08 -2.93
C PHE A 68 -0.76 -9.16 -4.33
N PHE A 69 -1.77 -8.34 -4.63
CA PHE A 69 -2.49 -8.40 -5.91
C PHE A 69 -1.87 -7.54 -7.03
N SER A 70 -1.29 -6.39 -6.68
CA SER A 70 -0.78 -5.41 -7.66
C SER A 70 0.73 -5.21 -7.62
N GLY A 71 1.43 -5.94 -6.75
CA GLY A 71 2.88 -5.91 -6.61
C GLY A 71 3.38 -4.95 -5.52
N ILE A 72 4.61 -5.21 -5.08
CA ILE A 72 5.27 -4.53 -3.96
C ILE A 72 5.34 -3.01 -4.17
N THR A 73 5.62 -2.58 -5.40
CA THR A 73 5.74 -1.15 -5.74
C THR A 73 4.46 -0.39 -5.42
N ASN A 74 3.30 -0.94 -5.80
CA ASN A 74 1.99 -0.33 -5.52
C ASN A 74 1.67 -0.32 -4.03
N GLY A 75 2.05 -1.38 -3.30
CA GLY A 75 1.94 -1.42 -1.85
C GLY A 75 2.82 -0.38 -1.15
N LEU A 76 4.07 -0.18 -1.61
CA LEU A 76 4.95 0.88 -1.09
C LEU A 76 4.38 2.28 -1.36
N VAL A 77 3.91 2.53 -2.57
CA VAL A 77 3.26 3.81 -2.93
C VAL A 77 2.05 4.05 -2.02
N LEU A 78 1.22 3.02 -1.80
CA LEU A 78 0.09 3.11 -0.88
C LEU A 78 0.54 3.43 0.56
N ALA A 79 1.57 2.73 1.06
CA ALA A 79 2.09 2.94 2.42
C ALA A 79 2.61 4.36 2.63
N LEU A 80 3.34 4.89 1.66
CA LEU A 80 3.84 6.27 1.69
C LEU A 80 2.70 7.28 1.61
N SER A 81 1.81 7.12 0.63
CA SER A 81 0.70 8.05 0.39
C SER A 81 -0.27 8.11 1.57
N LYS A 82 -0.66 6.96 2.15
CA LYS A 82 -1.56 6.94 3.32
C LYS A 82 -0.96 7.61 4.54
N SER A 83 0.35 7.40 4.79
CA SER A 83 1.03 7.98 5.94
C SER A 83 1.14 9.49 5.80
N LEU A 84 1.48 10.00 4.61
CA LEU A 84 1.53 11.42 4.34
C LEU A 84 0.14 12.06 4.44
N LEU A 85 -0.84 11.56 3.70
CA LEU A 85 -2.20 12.11 3.70
C LEU A 85 -2.85 11.99 5.07
N GLY A 86 -2.72 10.84 5.74
CA GLY A 86 -3.27 10.65 7.07
C GLY A 86 -2.66 11.61 8.10
N SER A 87 -1.36 11.90 8.00
CA SER A 87 -0.69 12.84 8.89
C SER A 87 -1.04 14.29 8.60
N ILE A 88 -1.25 14.65 7.33
CA ILE A 88 -1.77 15.96 6.95
C ILE A 88 -3.18 16.16 7.52
N LEU A 89 -4.06 15.18 7.34
CA LEU A 89 -5.44 15.22 7.82
C LEU A 89 -5.52 15.28 9.36
N SER A 90 -4.60 14.59 10.04
CA SER A 90 -4.51 14.61 11.51
C SER A 90 -3.75 15.81 12.07
N GLY A 91 -3.14 16.65 11.23
CA GLY A 91 -2.30 17.76 11.67
C GLY A 91 -1.01 17.34 12.41
N THR A 92 -0.58 16.10 12.24
CA THR A 92 0.55 15.49 12.99
C THR A 92 1.83 15.34 12.17
N ILE A 93 1.93 16.01 11.02
CA ILE A 93 2.96 15.77 10.00
C ILE A 93 4.41 15.95 10.50
N PHE A 94 4.65 16.74 11.53
CA PHE A 94 5.99 16.97 12.10
C PHE A 94 6.12 16.48 13.53
N THR A 95 5.20 15.66 13.99
CA THR A 95 5.31 15.07 15.34
C THR A 95 6.22 13.82 15.33
N PRO A 96 6.88 13.50 16.46
CA PRO A 96 7.63 12.24 16.59
C PRO A 96 6.78 11.02 16.23
N GLY A 97 5.50 11.03 16.56
CA GLY A 97 4.55 9.97 16.23
C GLY A 97 4.33 9.78 14.71
N PHE A 98 4.48 10.85 13.92
CA PHE A 98 4.49 10.75 12.46
C PHE A 98 5.69 9.95 11.96
N PHE A 99 6.90 10.31 12.39
CA PHE A 99 8.12 9.62 11.97
C PHE A 99 8.10 8.15 12.37
N MET A 100 7.67 7.85 13.59
CA MET A 100 7.50 6.47 14.05
C MET A 100 6.50 5.69 13.17
N GLY A 101 5.34 6.25 12.91
CA GLY A 101 4.31 5.62 12.08
C GLY A 101 4.72 5.48 10.62
N PHE A 102 5.42 6.48 10.07
CA PHE A 102 5.92 6.48 8.70
C PHE A 102 7.00 5.42 8.48
N LEU A 103 8.03 5.40 9.32
CA LEU A 103 9.10 4.41 9.27
C LEU A 103 8.59 3.00 9.53
N GLY A 104 7.69 2.83 10.50
CA GLY A 104 7.05 1.55 10.77
C GLY A 104 6.24 1.03 9.59
N SER A 105 5.44 1.89 8.95
CA SER A 105 4.66 1.52 7.78
C SER A 105 5.54 1.15 6.58
N LEU A 106 6.64 1.88 6.38
CA LEU A 106 7.59 1.62 5.31
C LEU A 106 8.30 0.27 5.51
N ALA A 107 8.83 0.04 6.72
CA ALA A 107 9.49 -1.23 7.07
C ALA A 107 8.53 -2.41 6.94
N SER A 108 7.31 -2.27 7.45
CA SER A 108 6.25 -3.28 7.33
C SER A 108 5.93 -3.60 5.86
N ALA A 109 5.77 -2.58 5.01
CA ALA A 109 5.48 -2.77 3.58
C ALA A 109 6.61 -3.50 2.84
N VAL A 110 7.87 -3.17 3.15
CA VAL A 110 9.04 -3.85 2.57
C VAL A 110 9.09 -5.31 2.98
N VAL A 111 8.93 -5.60 4.28
CA VAL A 111 8.97 -6.97 4.80
C VAL A 111 7.79 -7.80 4.28
N GLN A 112 6.58 -7.25 4.31
CA GLN A 112 5.40 -7.92 3.75
C GLN A 112 5.56 -8.24 2.27
N GLY A 113 6.07 -7.27 1.50
CA GLY A 113 6.32 -7.45 0.09
C GLY A 113 7.41 -8.49 -0.22
N ALA A 114 8.46 -8.56 0.59
CA ALA A 114 9.51 -9.56 0.44
C ALA A 114 8.99 -10.97 0.77
N ILE A 115 8.25 -11.12 1.87
CA ILE A 115 7.69 -12.41 2.32
C ILE A 115 6.56 -12.88 1.40
N ALA A 116 5.75 -11.97 0.85
CA ALA A 116 4.73 -12.32 -0.13
C ALA A 116 5.28 -13.03 -1.37
N LYS A 117 6.51 -12.68 -1.79
CA LYS A 117 7.20 -13.37 -2.90
C LYS A 117 7.62 -14.80 -2.59
N LEU A 118 7.84 -15.11 -1.33
CA LEU A 118 8.31 -16.44 -0.91
C LEU A 118 7.19 -17.49 -0.87
N ASN A 119 5.92 -17.08 -0.93
CA ASN A 119 4.73 -17.96 -0.88
C ASN A 119 4.71 -18.97 0.27
N ILE A 120 5.50 -18.73 1.34
CA ILE A 120 5.64 -19.66 2.47
C ILE A 120 4.51 -19.46 3.48
N PHE A 121 4.04 -18.20 3.63
CA PHE A 121 3.01 -17.82 4.60
C PHE A 121 1.72 -17.41 3.87
N GLY A 122 0.59 -17.84 4.40
CA GLY A 122 -0.71 -17.33 3.94
C GLY A 122 -0.87 -15.83 4.26
N LEU A 123 -1.86 -15.20 3.64
CA LEU A 123 -2.14 -13.76 3.78
C LEU A 123 -2.19 -13.31 5.24
N THR A 124 -2.78 -14.12 6.12
CA THR A 124 -2.87 -13.86 7.57
C THR A 124 -1.51 -13.85 8.25
N GLY A 125 -0.63 -14.81 7.92
CA GLY A 125 0.72 -14.87 8.49
C GLY A 125 1.57 -13.66 8.10
N ILE A 126 1.49 -13.23 6.85
CA ILE A 126 2.18 -12.03 6.33
C ILE A 126 1.65 -10.76 7.02
N SER A 127 0.33 -10.68 7.28
CA SER A 127 -0.29 -9.57 8.03
C SER A 127 0.26 -9.45 9.45
N ILE A 128 0.33 -10.58 10.16
CA ILE A 128 0.83 -10.62 11.54
C ILE A 128 2.31 -10.20 11.59
N LEU A 129 3.13 -10.70 10.68
CA LEU A 129 4.54 -10.32 10.60
C LEU A 129 4.70 -8.83 10.27
N GLY A 130 3.91 -8.29 9.35
CA GLY A 130 3.92 -6.86 9.04
C GLY A 130 3.54 -5.99 10.24
N MET A 131 2.56 -6.43 11.03
CA MET A 131 2.15 -5.77 12.26
C MET A 131 3.26 -5.78 13.32
N LEU A 132 3.92 -6.92 13.50
CA LEU A 132 5.05 -7.06 14.43
C LEU A 132 6.21 -6.15 14.02
N VAL A 133 6.60 -6.15 12.75
CA VAL A 133 7.67 -5.29 12.22
C VAL A 133 7.33 -3.81 12.42
N ASN A 134 6.10 -3.41 12.11
CA ASN A 134 5.65 -2.04 12.30
C ASN A 134 5.79 -1.60 13.77
N ASN A 135 5.33 -2.44 14.70
CA ASN A 135 5.42 -2.14 16.13
C ASN A 135 6.85 -2.14 16.63
N ILE A 136 7.69 -3.11 16.22
CA ILE A 136 9.11 -3.15 16.62
C ILE A 136 9.83 -1.89 16.16
N VAL A 137 9.64 -1.45 14.92
CA VAL A 137 10.26 -0.22 14.42
C VAL A 137 9.79 1.00 15.19
N GLN A 138 8.50 1.07 15.54
CA GLN A 138 7.96 2.16 16.37
C GLN A 138 8.56 2.19 17.78
N PHE A 139 8.90 1.04 18.35
CA PHE A 139 9.59 0.98 19.65
C PHE A 139 11.07 1.34 19.59
N LEU A 140 11.72 1.10 18.43
CA LEU A 140 13.15 1.37 18.26
C LEU A 140 13.45 2.83 17.88
N VAL A 141 12.50 3.53 17.33
CA VAL A 141 12.60 4.93 16.87
C VAL A 141 12.11 5.88 17.96
#